data_a347219b3224f1df5b72e2933ea4036c
#
_entry.id   a347219b3224f1df5b72e2933ea4036c
#
_cell.length_a   1.000
_cell.length_b   1.000
_cell.length_c   1.000
_cell.angle_alpha   90.00
_cell.angle_beta   90.00
_cell.angle_gamma   90.00
#
_symmetry.space_group_name_H-M   'P 1'
#
loop_
_entity.id
_entity.type
_entity.pdbx_description
1 polymer ?
#
loop_
_entity_poly.entity_id
_entity_poly.type
_entity_poly.pdbx_seq_one_letter_code
_entity_poly.pdbx_strand_id
1 'polypeptide(L)'
;MLSIIERFPKKQTPYSSNQNIVGIDMGEIHSFSCYDSNHNACIVTGRQLRSLNRLRNKQLGEIQNLQSASTKGSNRWEELQKAKMKILERNSNQQKDLIHKITRNTIDWCIQHGITKIIIGDIVDIARNTKNEKRLNRKNRQKMSNWATRKLLHNLAYKAKSEGIMIEVIDESYTTKTCPSCGNHKKPKGRIYKCSCGYEFHRDLHGARNILLKGTRGKIEIYPSDNVPQNPVTFEYINS
;
A
#
# COMPACT_ATOMS: atom_id res chain seq x y z
N MET A 1 -5.44 -6.43 -23.01
CA MET A 1 -5.19 -6.54 -21.54
C MET A 1 -6.13 -5.57 -20.87
N LEU A 2 -7.32 -6.01 -20.45
CA LEU A 2 -8.30 -5.20 -19.72
C LEU A 2 -7.72 -4.83 -18.37
N SER A 3 -7.75 -3.54 -18.02
CA SER A 3 -7.24 -3.05 -16.75
C SER A 3 -8.06 -3.66 -15.61
N ILE A 4 -7.40 -3.99 -14.49
CA ILE A 4 -8.06 -4.52 -13.28
C ILE A 4 -9.16 -3.56 -12.79
N ILE A 5 -9.04 -2.27 -13.10
CA ILE A 5 -9.96 -1.20 -12.74
C ILE A 5 -11.32 -1.32 -13.46
N GLU A 6 -11.36 -1.87 -14.68
CA GLU A 6 -12.63 -2.01 -15.42
C GLU A 6 -13.56 -3.11 -14.90
N ARG A 7 -13.07 -3.95 -13.98
CA ARG A 7 -13.85 -5.06 -13.40
C ARG A 7 -14.63 -4.72 -12.14
N PHE A 8 -14.45 -3.52 -11.61
CA PHE A 8 -15.16 -3.10 -10.41
C PHE A 8 -16.30 -2.13 -10.79
N PRO A 9 -17.57 -2.50 -10.60
CA PRO A 9 -18.66 -1.61 -10.92
C PRO A 9 -18.60 -0.35 -10.06
N LYS A 10 -18.64 0.81 -10.69
CA LYS A 10 -18.77 2.14 -10.04
C LYS A 10 -20.18 2.38 -9.48
N LYS A 11 -20.91 1.34 -9.08
CA LYS A 11 -22.21 1.53 -8.44
C LYS A 11 -22.01 1.90 -6.98
N GLN A 12 -22.24 3.17 -6.68
CA GLN A 12 -22.52 3.63 -5.32
C GLN A 12 -23.84 2.97 -4.88
N THR A 13 -23.77 1.89 -4.13
CA THR A 13 -24.92 1.41 -3.39
C THR A 13 -25.12 2.34 -2.21
N PRO A 14 -26.37 2.74 -1.90
CA PRO A 14 -26.62 3.59 -0.74
C PRO A 14 -26.10 2.90 0.52
N TYR A 15 -25.40 3.66 1.33
CA TYR A 15 -24.81 3.22 2.59
C TYR A 15 -25.91 2.76 3.55
N SER A 16 -25.94 1.49 3.91
CA SER A 16 -26.77 1.02 5.01
C SER A 16 -26.00 1.19 6.32
N SER A 17 -26.65 1.72 7.34
CA SER A 17 -26.05 2.11 8.64
C SER A 17 -25.41 0.96 9.45
N ASN A 18 -25.48 -0.26 8.96
CA ASN A 18 -25.01 -1.47 9.67
C ASN A 18 -23.80 -2.17 9.00
N GLN A 19 -23.13 -1.52 8.03
CA GLN A 19 -21.98 -2.11 7.35
C GLN A 19 -20.67 -1.57 7.94
N ASN A 20 -19.79 -2.47 8.43
CA ASN A 20 -18.46 -2.06 8.81
C ASN A 20 -17.57 -1.94 7.54
N ILE A 21 -17.00 -0.77 7.35
CA ILE A 21 -16.20 -0.40 6.17
C ILE A 21 -14.79 -0.05 6.62
N VAL A 22 -13.79 -0.46 5.86
CA VAL A 22 -12.39 -0.11 6.11
C VAL A 22 -11.81 0.75 4.99
N GLY A 23 -11.10 1.81 5.36
CA GLY A 23 -10.20 2.53 4.46
C GLY A 23 -8.79 1.95 4.53
N ILE A 24 -8.17 1.72 3.38
CA ILE A 24 -6.82 1.17 3.29
C ILE A 24 -5.90 2.13 2.53
N ASP A 25 -4.82 2.56 3.19
CA ASP A 25 -3.69 3.26 2.58
C ASP A 25 -2.56 2.27 2.29
N MET A 26 -2.01 2.32 1.08
CA MET A 26 -0.92 1.43 0.64
C MET A 26 0.42 2.15 0.68
N GLY A 27 1.42 1.53 1.32
CA GLY A 27 2.76 2.10 1.45
C GLY A 27 3.90 1.13 1.12
N GLU A 28 5.10 1.66 0.91
CA GLU A 28 6.32 0.85 0.66
C GLU A 28 6.79 0.14 1.93
N ILE A 29 6.67 0.80 3.09
CA ILE A 29 7.14 0.27 4.39
C ILE A 29 6.03 -0.51 5.08
N HIS A 30 4.85 0.07 5.13
CA HIS A 30 3.63 -0.56 5.58
C HIS A 30 2.83 -0.88 4.32
N SER A 31 2.71 -2.17 3.98
CA SER A 31 2.02 -2.58 2.75
C SER A 31 0.57 -2.16 2.77
N PHE A 32 -0.09 -2.30 3.93
CA PHE A 32 -1.45 -1.84 4.16
C PHE A 32 -1.56 -1.20 5.54
N SER A 33 -2.17 -0.04 5.60
CA SER A 33 -2.61 0.62 6.83
C SER A 33 -4.11 0.73 6.76
N CYS A 34 -4.80 0.11 7.71
CA CYS A 34 -6.25 -0.06 7.73
C CYS A 34 -6.86 0.77 8.86
N TYR A 35 -8.01 1.39 8.59
CA TYR A 35 -8.82 2.08 9.59
C TYR A 35 -10.29 1.87 9.27
N ASP A 36 -11.06 1.29 10.20
CA ASP A 36 -12.46 0.95 9.98
C ASP A 36 -13.45 1.98 10.54
N SER A 37 -14.72 1.81 10.22
CA SER A 37 -15.82 2.70 10.69
C SER A 37 -16.10 2.58 12.19
N ASN A 38 -15.62 1.52 12.85
CA ASN A 38 -15.71 1.32 14.29
C ASN A 38 -14.45 1.81 15.02
N HIS A 39 -13.56 2.55 14.31
CA HIS A 39 -12.32 3.10 14.84
C HIS A 39 -11.25 2.07 15.24
N ASN A 40 -11.33 0.85 14.71
CA ASN A 40 -10.23 -0.12 14.82
C ASN A 40 -9.21 0.15 13.73
N ALA A 41 -7.94 -0.15 14.02
CA ALA A 41 -6.87 0.06 13.07
C ALA A 41 -5.85 -1.07 13.09
N CYS A 42 -5.25 -1.35 11.93
CA CYS A 42 -4.07 -2.20 11.86
C CYS A 42 -3.04 -1.69 10.85
N ILE A 43 -1.80 -2.09 11.06
CA ILE A 43 -0.71 -1.86 10.11
C ILE A 43 -0.09 -3.21 9.77
N VAL A 44 -0.16 -3.59 8.49
CA VAL A 44 0.50 -4.78 7.95
C VAL A 44 1.81 -4.37 7.29
N THR A 45 2.93 -4.86 7.85
CA THR A 45 4.27 -4.42 7.41
C THR A 45 4.68 -5.02 6.06
N GLY A 46 5.32 -4.20 5.21
CA GLY A 46 5.95 -4.63 3.95
C GLY A 46 7.48 -4.63 4.00
N ARG A 47 8.08 -4.51 5.19
CA ARG A 47 9.54 -4.38 5.36
C ARG A 47 10.32 -5.55 4.77
N GLN A 48 9.78 -6.76 4.85
CA GLN A 48 10.41 -7.94 4.29
C GLN A 48 10.48 -7.88 2.76
N LEU A 49 9.41 -7.45 2.07
CA LEU A 49 9.43 -7.22 0.62
C LEU A 49 10.51 -6.24 0.20
N ARG A 50 10.64 -5.14 0.96
CA ARG A 50 11.67 -4.13 0.74
C ARG A 50 13.07 -4.71 0.93
N SER A 51 13.30 -5.52 1.96
CA SER A 51 14.58 -6.16 2.26
C SER A 51 14.97 -7.15 1.16
N LEU A 52 14.04 -7.98 0.70
CA LEU A 52 14.23 -8.89 -0.42
C LEU A 52 14.63 -8.16 -1.71
N ASN A 53 13.94 -7.08 -2.04
CA ASN A 53 14.27 -6.27 -3.21
C ASN A 53 15.65 -5.64 -3.11
N ARG A 54 16.04 -5.17 -1.92
CA ARG A 54 17.37 -4.61 -1.68
C ARG A 54 18.46 -5.66 -1.84
N LEU A 55 18.27 -6.86 -1.27
CA LEU A 55 19.22 -7.98 -1.40
C LEU A 55 19.38 -8.39 -2.86
N ARG A 56 18.27 -8.60 -3.58
CA ARG A 56 18.29 -8.90 -5.01
C ARG A 56 19.09 -7.87 -5.81
N ASN A 57 18.83 -6.58 -5.58
CA ASN A 57 19.51 -5.52 -6.34
C ASN A 57 21.02 -5.50 -6.06
N LYS A 58 21.45 -5.79 -4.82
CA LYS A 58 22.87 -5.92 -4.47
C LYS A 58 23.50 -7.09 -5.24
N GLN A 59 22.90 -8.28 -5.15
CA GLN A 59 23.40 -9.49 -5.83
C GLN A 59 23.46 -9.32 -7.37
N LEU A 60 22.41 -8.70 -7.95
CA LEU A 60 22.39 -8.42 -9.39
C LEU A 60 23.49 -7.42 -9.79
N GLY A 61 23.77 -6.41 -8.96
CA GLY A 61 24.86 -5.47 -9.22
C GLY A 61 26.23 -6.16 -9.22
N GLU A 62 26.47 -7.05 -8.27
CA GLU A 62 27.72 -7.85 -8.22
C GLU A 62 27.87 -8.72 -9.47
N ILE A 63 26.83 -9.46 -9.87
CA ILE A 63 26.88 -10.29 -11.09
C ILE A 63 27.08 -9.42 -12.34
N GLN A 64 26.40 -8.30 -12.46
CA GLN A 64 26.55 -7.40 -13.60
C GLN A 64 27.97 -6.84 -13.73
N ASN A 65 28.62 -6.51 -12.62
CA ASN A 65 30.02 -6.09 -12.62
C ASN A 65 30.94 -7.21 -13.11
N LEU A 66 30.74 -8.45 -12.66
CA LEU A 66 31.53 -9.61 -13.13
C LEU A 66 31.26 -9.91 -14.61
N GLN A 67 30.02 -9.81 -15.07
CA GLN A 67 29.67 -9.99 -16.48
C GLN A 67 30.30 -8.92 -17.39
N SER A 68 30.37 -7.66 -16.92
CA SER A 68 30.97 -6.58 -17.70
C SER A 68 32.50 -6.77 -17.88
N ALA A 69 33.13 -7.48 -16.96
CA ALA A 69 34.56 -7.84 -17.04
C ALA A 69 34.82 -9.14 -17.83
N SER A 70 33.79 -9.86 -18.26
CA SER A 70 33.88 -11.12 -18.99
C SER A 70 33.53 -10.94 -20.46
N THR A 71 34.16 -11.69 -21.35
CA THR A 71 33.81 -11.70 -22.78
C THR A 71 32.39 -12.28 -22.93
N LYS A 72 31.51 -11.53 -23.61
CA LYS A 72 30.13 -11.96 -23.87
C LYS A 72 30.12 -13.27 -24.66
N GLY A 73 29.35 -14.26 -24.20
CA GLY A 73 29.26 -15.59 -24.80
C GLY A 73 30.38 -16.58 -24.36
N SER A 74 31.34 -16.15 -23.50
CA SER A 74 32.26 -17.07 -22.88
C SER A 74 31.61 -17.98 -21.85
N ASN A 75 32.17 -19.15 -21.55
CA ASN A 75 31.65 -20.06 -20.53
C ASN A 75 31.42 -19.33 -19.18
N ARG A 76 32.34 -18.44 -18.80
CA ARG A 76 32.22 -17.64 -17.58
C ARG A 76 31.04 -16.69 -17.61
N TRP A 77 30.84 -16.03 -18.75
CA TRP A 77 29.66 -15.13 -18.91
C TRP A 77 28.34 -15.89 -18.81
N GLU A 78 28.26 -17.09 -19.41
CA GLU A 78 27.06 -17.93 -19.37
C GLU A 78 26.77 -18.47 -17.96
N GLU A 79 27.79 -18.88 -17.21
CA GLU A 79 27.67 -19.26 -15.80
C GLU A 79 27.05 -18.11 -14.97
N LEU A 80 27.56 -16.88 -15.15
CA LEU A 80 27.04 -15.69 -14.47
C LEU A 80 25.61 -15.38 -14.90
N GLN A 81 25.27 -15.62 -16.17
CA GLN A 81 23.88 -15.46 -16.64
C GLN A 81 22.94 -16.48 -15.98
N LYS A 82 23.36 -17.74 -15.85
CA LYS A 82 22.60 -18.79 -15.13
C LYS A 82 22.42 -18.41 -13.65
N ALA A 83 23.48 -17.92 -12.99
CA ALA A 83 23.41 -17.44 -11.61
C ALA A 83 22.43 -16.27 -11.45
N LYS A 84 22.45 -15.31 -12.38
CA LYS A 84 21.49 -14.18 -12.41
C LYS A 84 20.04 -14.66 -12.51
N MET A 85 19.76 -15.63 -13.38
CA MET A 85 18.42 -16.18 -13.54
C MET A 85 17.93 -16.87 -12.26
N LYS A 86 18.78 -17.66 -11.60
CA LYS A 86 18.46 -18.29 -10.30
C LYS A 86 18.11 -17.27 -9.22
N ILE A 87 18.85 -16.16 -9.13
CA ILE A 87 18.56 -15.08 -8.17
C ILE A 87 17.20 -14.44 -8.47
N LEU A 88 16.91 -14.16 -9.73
CA LEU A 88 15.63 -13.56 -10.12
C LEU A 88 14.45 -14.49 -9.82
N GLU A 89 14.58 -15.77 -10.13
CA GLU A 89 13.56 -16.78 -9.87
C GLU A 89 13.28 -16.94 -8.35
N ARG A 90 14.35 -17.13 -7.56
CA ARG A 90 14.25 -17.24 -6.10
C ARG A 90 13.56 -16.01 -5.50
N ASN A 91 14.01 -14.81 -5.90
CA ASN A 91 13.41 -13.57 -5.41
C ASN A 91 11.91 -13.46 -5.82
N SER A 92 11.57 -13.84 -7.05
CA SER A 92 10.19 -13.85 -7.52
C SER A 92 9.29 -14.76 -6.67
N ASN A 93 9.77 -15.95 -6.33
CA ASN A 93 9.02 -16.91 -5.52
C ASN A 93 8.87 -16.42 -4.06
N GLN A 94 9.93 -15.87 -3.47
CA GLN A 94 9.87 -15.27 -2.14
C GLN A 94 8.93 -14.05 -2.09
N GLN A 95 8.93 -13.22 -3.14
CA GLN A 95 7.99 -12.09 -3.22
C GLN A 95 6.53 -12.56 -3.32
N LYS A 96 6.26 -13.60 -4.12
CA LYS A 96 4.92 -14.18 -4.22
C LYS A 96 4.42 -14.65 -2.85
N ASP A 97 5.22 -15.43 -2.13
CA ASP A 97 4.89 -15.92 -0.79
C ASP A 97 4.57 -14.78 0.18
N LEU A 98 5.46 -13.77 0.27
CA LEU A 98 5.24 -12.62 1.14
C LEU A 98 3.99 -11.82 0.77
N ILE A 99 3.72 -11.60 -0.53
CA ILE A 99 2.51 -10.91 -0.99
C ILE A 99 1.26 -11.68 -0.57
N HIS A 100 1.29 -13.02 -0.67
CA HIS A 100 0.19 -13.86 -0.24
C HIS A 100 -0.03 -13.78 1.28
N LYS A 101 1.04 -13.78 2.09
CA LYS A 101 0.97 -13.62 3.54
C LYS A 101 0.41 -12.25 3.94
N ILE A 102 0.99 -11.18 3.41
CA ILE A 102 0.55 -9.80 3.67
C ILE A 102 -0.95 -9.63 3.36
N THR A 103 -1.37 -10.07 2.18
CA THR A 103 -2.77 -9.95 1.77
C THR A 103 -3.70 -10.87 2.56
N ARG A 104 -3.24 -12.05 2.99
CA ARG A 104 -4.04 -12.94 3.85
C ARG A 104 -4.24 -12.32 5.23
N ASN A 105 -3.17 -11.87 5.87
CA ASN A 105 -3.26 -11.21 7.17
C ASN A 105 -4.21 -10.00 7.16
N THR A 106 -4.21 -9.23 6.06
CA THR A 106 -5.13 -8.09 5.92
C THR A 106 -6.59 -8.56 5.83
N ILE A 107 -6.87 -9.61 5.06
CA ILE A 107 -8.22 -10.15 4.92
C ILE A 107 -8.69 -10.83 6.20
N ASP A 108 -7.81 -11.55 6.90
CA ASP A 108 -8.14 -12.17 8.20
C ASP A 108 -8.54 -11.11 9.22
N TRP A 109 -7.79 -9.99 9.28
CA TRP A 109 -8.17 -8.85 10.10
C TRP A 109 -9.54 -8.28 9.69
N CYS A 110 -9.80 -8.15 8.39
CA CYS A 110 -11.11 -7.69 7.90
C CYS A 110 -12.25 -8.62 8.34
N ILE A 111 -12.05 -9.94 8.26
CA ILE A 111 -13.04 -10.94 8.68
C ILE A 111 -13.29 -10.83 10.19
N GLN A 112 -12.24 -10.76 11.02
CA GLN A 112 -12.34 -10.63 12.47
C GLN A 112 -13.14 -9.40 12.91
N HIS A 113 -13.05 -8.30 12.14
CA HIS A 113 -13.75 -7.05 12.43
C HIS A 113 -15.08 -6.90 11.67
N GLY A 114 -15.55 -7.96 11.01
CA GLY A 114 -16.83 -7.94 10.28
C GLY A 114 -16.88 -6.93 9.14
N ILE A 115 -15.76 -6.70 8.47
CA ILE A 115 -15.67 -5.77 7.34
C ILE A 115 -16.41 -6.35 6.14
N THR A 116 -17.34 -5.56 5.59
CA THR A 116 -18.11 -5.93 4.39
C THR A 116 -17.60 -5.23 3.13
N LYS A 117 -16.88 -4.11 3.32
CA LYS A 117 -16.38 -3.30 2.20
C LYS A 117 -15.01 -2.70 2.51
N ILE A 118 -14.11 -2.81 1.55
CA ILE A 118 -12.79 -2.19 1.55
C ILE A 118 -12.79 -1.01 0.58
N ILE A 119 -12.36 0.17 1.05
CA ILE A 119 -12.09 1.34 0.23
C ILE A 119 -10.59 1.54 0.20
N ILE A 120 -9.99 1.56 -0.99
CA ILE A 120 -8.55 1.68 -1.16
C ILE A 120 -8.19 2.85 -2.09
N GLY A 121 -7.12 3.59 -1.76
CA GLY A 121 -6.63 4.67 -2.60
C GLY A 121 -6.01 4.17 -3.91
N ASP A 122 -6.27 4.86 -5.03
CA ASP A 122 -5.64 4.55 -6.31
C ASP A 122 -4.19 5.07 -6.36
N ILE A 123 -3.25 4.13 -6.24
CA ILE A 123 -1.80 4.40 -6.30
C ILE A 123 -1.24 4.19 -7.72
N VAL A 124 -2.03 3.67 -8.65
CA VAL A 124 -1.53 3.28 -9.98
C VAL A 124 -0.96 4.47 -10.74
N ASP A 125 -1.53 5.66 -10.57
CA ASP A 125 -1.06 6.87 -11.23
C ASP A 125 0.20 7.48 -10.59
N ILE A 126 0.48 7.23 -9.32
CA ILE A 126 1.73 7.70 -8.69
C ILE A 126 2.95 7.10 -9.40
N ALA A 127 2.91 5.83 -9.76
CA ALA A 127 4.01 5.18 -10.48
C ALA A 127 4.17 5.70 -11.93
N ARG A 128 3.10 6.18 -12.56
CA ARG A 128 3.12 6.80 -13.90
C ARG A 128 3.60 8.25 -13.86
N ASN A 129 3.17 9.02 -12.87
CA ASN A 129 3.50 10.43 -12.71
C ASN A 129 4.95 10.66 -12.25
N THR A 130 5.59 9.68 -11.60
CA THR A 130 7.01 9.78 -11.21
C THR A 130 7.98 9.84 -12.40
N LYS A 131 7.56 9.47 -13.62
CA LYS A 131 8.36 9.66 -14.83
C LYS A 131 8.52 11.16 -15.19
N ASN A 132 7.56 11.99 -14.83
CA ASN A 132 7.55 13.43 -15.13
C ASN A 132 8.12 14.28 -13.99
N GLU A 133 8.26 13.76 -12.78
CA GLU A 133 8.90 14.46 -11.68
C GLU A 133 10.43 14.36 -11.77
N LYS A 134 11.05 15.39 -12.31
CA LYS A 134 12.52 15.53 -12.54
C LYS A 134 13.39 15.44 -11.28
N ARG A 135 12.85 15.13 -10.09
CA ARG A 135 13.54 15.30 -8.80
C ARG A 135 13.67 14.05 -7.91
N LEU A 136 13.25 12.88 -8.33
CA LEU A 136 13.52 11.67 -7.54
C LEU A 136 14.97 11.22 -7.77
N ASN A 137 15.74 11.09 -6.69
CA ASN A 137 17.07 10.53 -6.78
C ASN A 137 17.02 9.05 -7.24
N ARG A 138 18.15 8.54 -7.77
CA ARG A 138 18.25 7.18 -8.32
C ARG A 138 17.73 6.10 -7.36
N LYS A 139 18.01 6.24 -6.04
CA LYS A 139 17.58 5.29 -5.01
C LYS A 139 16.05 5.27 -4.84
N ASN A 140 15.41 6.44 -4.84
CA ASN A 140 13.95 6.52 -4.70
C ASN A 140 13.23 6.02 -5.94
N ARG A 141 13.73 6.32 -7.15
CA ARG A 141 13.21 5.73 -8.40
C ARG A 141 13.28 4.20 -8.39
N GLN A 142 14.39 3.63 -7.92
CA GLN A 142 14.54 2.18 -7.82
C GLN A 142 13.57 1.57 -6.80
N LYS A 143 13.32 2.22 -5.67
CA LYS A 143 12.33 1.78 -4.68
C LYS A 143 10.93 1.76 -5.26
N MET A 144 10.51 2.85 -5.92
CA MET A 144 9.19 2.95 -6.54
C MET A 144 8.99 1.93 -7.67
N SER A 145 10.02 1.73 -8.51
CA SER A 145 10.00 0.72 -9.58
C SER A 145 9.88 -0.72 -9.06
N ASN A 146 10.45 -1.00 -7.88
CA ASN A 146 10.40 -2.32 -7.26
C ASN A 146 9.17 -2.55 -6.38
N TRP A 147 8.36 -1.53 -6.17
CA TRP A 147 7.18 -1.64 -5.33
C TRP A 147 6.09 -2.47 -6.01
N ALA A 148 5.69 -3.55 -5.35
CA ALA A 148 4.79 -4.56 -5.90
C ALA A 148 3.30 -4.17 -5.77
N THR A 149 2.96 -2.87 -5.88
CA THR A 149 1.62 -2.31 -5.64
C THR A 149 0.52 -3.07 -6.37
N ARG A 150 0.70 -3.26 -7.69
CA ARG A 150 -0.31 -3.96 -8.51
C ARG A 150 -0.51 -5.41 -8.08
N LYS A 151 0.58 -6.11 -7.69
CA LYS A 151 0.49 -7.49 -7.22
C LYS A 151 -0.23 -7.55 -5.86
N LEU A 152 0.07 -6.62 -4.96
CA LEU A 152 -0.59 -6.50 -3.66
C LEU A 152 -2.09 -6.22 -3.84
N LEU A 153 -2.44 -5.23 -4.64
CA LEU A 153 -3.84 -4.89 -4.92
C LEU A 153 -4.61 -6.05 -5.58
N HIS A 154 -4.00 -6.70 -6.58
CA HIS A 154 -4.62 -7.84 -7.27
C HIS A 154 -4.89 -9.00 -6.31
N ASN A 155 -3.91 -9.37 -5.48
CA ASN A 155 -4.07 -10.46 -4.51
C ASN A 155 -5.06 -10.10 -3.39
N LEU A 156 -5.06 -8.84 -2.94
CA LEU A 156 -6.06 -8.36 -1.96
C LEU A 156 -7.47 -8.47 -2.56
N ALA A 157 -7.67 -7.96 -3.78
CA ALA A 157 -8.96 -7.99 -4.46
C ALA A 157 -9.48 -9.42 -4.72
N TYR A 158 -8.59 -10.31 -5.14
CA TYR A 158 -8.93 -11.72 -5.32
C TYR A 158 -9.43 -12.35 -4.01
N LYS A 159 -8.69 -12.18 -2.91
CA LYS A 159 -9.04 -12.75 -1.61
C LYS A 159 -10.27 -12.11 -0.98
N ALA A 160 -10.41 -10.79 -1.09
CA ALA A 160 -11.61 -10.09 -0.63
C ALA A 160 -12.87 -10.63 -1.32
N LYS A 161 -12.80 -10.84 -2.64
CA LYS A 161 -13.90 -11.40 -3.41
C LYS A 161 -14.24 -12.83 -2.96
N SER A 162 -13.25 -13.67 -2.64
CA SER A 162 -13.50 -15.05 -2.14
C SER A 162 -14.20 -15.06 -0.77
N GLU A 163 -14.01 -14.04 0.04
CA GLU A 163 -14.65 -13.88 1.36
C GLU A 163 -15.93 -13.00 1.31
N GLY A 164 -16.41 -12.64 0.11
CA GLY A 164 -17.61 -11.81 -0.05
C GLY A 164 -17.42 -10.34 0.31
N ILE A 165 -16.19 -9.87 0.50
CA ILE A 165 -15.87 -8.48 0.83
C ILE A 165 -15.77 -7.66 -0.47
N MET A 166 -16.55 -6.58 -0.56
CA MET A 166 -16.49 -5.67 -1.70
C MET A 166 -15.22 -4.82 -1.67
N ILE A 167 -14.65 -4.51 -2.84
CA ILE A 167 -13.55 -3.53 -2.95
C ILE A 167 -13.96 -2.38 -3.86
N GLU A 168 -13.72 -1.17 -3.37
CA GLU A 168 -13.84 0.06 -4.13
C GLU A 168 -12.51 0.80 -4.17
N VAL A 169 -12.10 1.25 -5.37
CA VAL A 169 -10.87 2.04 -5.56
C VAL A 169 -11.27 3.50 -5.77
N ILE A 170 -10.70 4.40 -4.97
CA ILE A 170 -10.99 5.83 -5.03
C ILE A 170 -9.73 6.65 -5.32
N ASP A 171 -9.90 7.86 -5.85
CA ASP A 171 -8.82 8.84 -5.94
C ASP A 171 -8.32 9.22 -4.54
N GLU A 172 -7.02 9.03 -4.28
CA GLU A 172 -6.40 9.33 -2.98
C GLU A 172 -5.90 10.78 -2.85
N SER A 173 -6.19 11.65 -3.84
CA SER A 173 -5.74 13.04 -3.81
C SER A 173 -6.11 13.73 -2.49
N TYR A 174 -5.11 14.35 -1.87
CA TYR A 174 -5.19 15.09 -0.60
C TYR A 174 -5.46 14.25 0.67
N THR A 175 -5.66 12.94 0.61
CA THR A 175 -5.96 12.11 1.79
C THR A 175 -4.85 12.14 2.85
N THR A 176 -3.59 12.24 2.45
CA THR A 176 -2.45 12.31 3.39
C THR A 176 -2.18 13.71 3.94
N LYS A 177 -2.79 14.77 3.34
CA LYS A 177 -2.50 16.16 3.68
C LYS A 177 -3.62 16.85 4.46
N THR A 178 -4.85 16.43 4.30
CA THR A 178 -6.04 17.08 4.86
C THR A 178 -6.27 16.68 6.31
N CYS A 179 -6.34 17.65 7.20
CA CYS A 179 -6.72 17.43 8.59
C CYS A 179 -8.22 17.14 8.70
N PRO A 180 -8.66 16.01 9.27
CA PRO A 180 -10.07 15.70 9.42
C PRO A 180 -10.78 16.52 10.49
N SER A 181 -10.04 17.21 11.39
CA SER A 181 -10.60 18.08 12.43
C SER A 181 -10.88 19.50 11.95
N CYS A 182 -9.99 20.09 11.14
CA CYS A 182 -10.09 21.50 10.77
C CYS A 182 -9.99 21.76 9.26
N GLY A 183 -9.85 20.74 8.43
CA GLY A 183 -9.72 20.87 6.99
C GLY A 183 -8.39 21.41 6.48
N ASN A 184 -7.48 21.85 7.34
CA ASN A 184 -6.20 22.40 6.91
C ASN A 184 -5.36 21.39 6.13
N HIS A 185 -4.71 21.86 5.07
CA HIS A 185 -3.81 21.06 4.24
C HIS A 185 -2.37 21.22 4.67
N LYS A 186 -1.78 20.18 5.27
CA LYS A 186 -0.38 20.18 5.70
C LYS A 186 0.32 18.91 5.25
N LYS A 187 1.48 19.05 4.60
CA LYS A 187 2.31 17.89 4.27
C LYS A 187 2.93 17.32 5.56
N PRO A 188 2.69 16.03 5.90
CA PRO A 188 3.24 15.44 7.11
C PRO A 188 4.77 15.38 7.06
N LYS A 189 5.41 15.74 8.17
CA LYS A 189 6.85 15.55 8.39
C LYS A 189 7.05 14.35 9.33
N GLY A 190 7.70 13.28 8.85
CA GLY A 190 7.97 12.09 9.68
C GLY A 190 6.81 11.09 9.73
N ARG A 191 6.71 10.35 10.84
CA ARG A 191 5.74 9.25 11.05
C ARG A 191 4.42 9.70 11.64
N ILE A 192 4.38 10.86 12.26
CA ILE A 192 3.22 11.41 12.93
C ILE A 192 2.73 12.62 12.14
N TYR A 193 1.44 12.63 11.82
CA TYR A 193 0.76 13.81 11.31
C TYR A 193 0.41 14.71 12.48
N LYS A 194 0.82 15.98 12.43
CA LYS A 194 0.52 17.00 13.46
C LYS A 194 -0.08 18.22 12.80
N CYS A 195 -1.27 18.61 13.23
CA CYS A 195 -1.95 19.81 12.78
C CYS A 195 -1.85 20.94 13.82
N SER A 196 -1.99 22.19 13.37
CA SER A 196 -2.04 23.37 14.25
C SER A 196 -3.29 23.41 15.14
N CYS A 197 -4.35 22.68 14.79
CA CYS A 197 -5.56 22.57 15.61
C CYS A 197 -5.43 21.57 16.77
N GLY A 198 -4.24 20.97 16.98
CA GLY A 198 -4.02 19.97 18.04
C GLY A 198 -4.22 18.52 17.59
N TYR A 199 -4.80 18.27 16.41
CA TYR A 199 -4.95 16.91 15.89
C TYR A 199 -3.59 16.27 15.61
N GLU A 200 -3.35 15.10 16.22
CA GLU A 200 -2.13 14.31 16.05
C GLU A 200 -2.48 12.84 15.84
N PHE A 201 -1.89 12.21 14.79
CA PHE A 201 -2.18 10.81 14.45
C PHE A 201 -1.03 10.14 13.70
N HIS A 202 -0.94 8.80 13.76
CA HIS A 202 0.02 8.07 12.92
C HIS A 202 -0.24 8.33 11.43
N ARG A 203 0.77 8.77 10.67
CA ARG A 203 0.62 9.29 9.31
C ARG A 203 -0.09 8.32 8.34
N ASP A 204 0.27 7.04 8.39
CA ASP A 204 -0.26 6.06 7.45
C ASP A 204 -1.72 5.68 7.83
N LEU A 205 -2.04 5.64 9.13
CA LEU A 205 -3.42 5.48 9.60
C LEU A 205 -4.28 6.74 9.34
N HIS A 206 -3.67 7.91 9.39
CA HIS A 206 -4.32 9.16 8.98
C HIS A 206 -4.74 9.11 7.49
N GLY A 207 -3.86 8.60 6.61
CA GLY A 207 -4.18 8.35 5.21
C GLY A 207 -5.36 7.39 5.06
N ALA A 208 -5.29 6.24 5.72
CA ALA A 208 -6.36 5.22 5.69
C ALA A 208 -7.71 5.77 6.18
N ARG A 209 -7.72 6.53 7.29
CA ARG A 209 -8.90 7.20 7.80
C ARG A 209 -9.50 8.19 6.80
N ASN A 210 -8.67 9.02 6.17
CA ASN A 210 -9.15 9.99 5.19
C ASN A 210 -9.64 9.31 3.90
N ILE A 211 -9.07 8.16 3.51
CA ILE A 211 -9.58 7.31 2.43
C ILE A 211 -10.98 6.80 2.79
N LEU A 212 -11.17 6.29 4.02
CA LEU A 212 -12.48 5.85 4.50
C LEU A 212 -13.51 7.00 4.41
N LEU A 213 -13.18 8.17 4.95
CA LEU A 213 -14.08 9.34 4.94
C LEU A 213 -14.42 9.78 3.52
N LYS A 214 -13.42 9.89 2.64
CA LYS A 214 -13.62 10.28 1.25
C LYS A 214 -14.49 9.28 0.48
N GLY A 215 -14.27 7.99 0.68
CA GLY A 215 -15.02 6.93 -0.01
C GLY A 215 -16.45 6.75 0.51
N THR A 216 -16.69 7.02 1.80
CA THR A 216 -18.05 6.91 2.36
C THR A 216 -18.90 8.16 2.18
N ARG A 217 -18.29 9.35 2.13
CA ARG A 217 -18.98 10.65 2.15
C ARG A 217 -18.69 11.53 0.91
N GLY A 218 -17.88 11.05 -0.02
CA GLY A 218 -17.46 11.79 -1.22
C GLY A 218 -16.41 12.86 -0.95
N LYS A 219 -16.19 13.27 0.30
CA LYS A 219 -15.23 14.29 0.73
C LYS A 219 -14.67 13.97 2.11
N ILE A 220 -13.51 14.55 2.44
CA ILE A 220 -12.96 14.51 3.80
C ILE A 220 -13.73 15.58 4.60
N GLU A 221 -14.68 15.14 5.40
CA GLU A 221 -15.46 16.04 6.26
C GLU A 221 -14.63 16.49 7.47
N ILE A 222 -14.87 17.76 7.84
CA ILE A 222 -14.34 18.34 9.07
C ILE A 222 -15.25 17.87 10.21
N TYR A 223 -14.67 17.15 11.17
CA TYR A 223 -15.37 16.84 12.41
C TYR A 223 -15.11 17.95 13.42
N PRO A 224 -16.14 18.37 14.19
CA PRO A 224 -15.91 19.14 15.39
C PRO A 224 -14.88 18.43 16.27
N SER A 225 -13.97 19.21 16.90
CA SER A 225 -12.80 18.70 17.63
C SER A 225 -13.12 17.64 18.68
N ASP A 226 -14.32 17.63 19.20
CA ASP A 226 -14.77 16.80 20.32
C ASP A 226 -15.08 15.35 19.92
N ASN A 227 -15.27 15.07 18.62
CA ASN A 227 -15.68 13.74 18.11
C ASN A 227 -14.65 13.07 17.21
N VAL A 228 -13.41 13.58 17.14
CA VAL A 228 -12.35 12.93 16.37
C VAL A 228 -11.57 12.01 17.30
N PRO A 229 -11.74 10.68 17.25
CA PRO A 229 -10.91 9.77 18.03
C PRO A 229 -9.44 10.03 17.72
N GLN A 230 -8.67 10.45 18.72
CA GLN A 230 -7.25 10.72 18.57
C GLN A 230 -6.44 9.42 18.46
N ASN A 231 -6.94 8.36 19.08
CA ASN A 231 -6.36 7.01 19.01
C ASN A 231 -7.42 6.01 18.53
N PRO A 232 -7.02 4.96 17.80
CA PRO A 232 -7.94 3.88 17.47
C PRO A 232 -8.37 3.14 18.75
N VAL A 233 -9.60 2.59 18.74
CA VAL A 233 -10.13 1.76 19.84
C VAL A 233 -9.28 0.51 20.01
N THR A 234 -8.93 -0.14 18.89
CA THR A 234 -7.96 -1.23 18.86
C THR A 234 -6.88 -0.93 17.82
N PHE A 235 -5.64 -1.28 18.13
CA PHE A 235 -4.52 -1.11 17.21
C PHE A 235 -3.65 -2.37 17.17
N GLU A 236 -3.48 -2.93 15.99
CA GLU A 236 -2.67 -4.10 15.74
C GLU A 236 -1.52 -3.81 14.79
N TYR A 237 -0.34 -4.33 15.09
CA TYR A 237 0.81 -4.31 14.22
C TYR A 237 1.13 -5.73 13.75
N ILE A 238 0.80 -6.03 12.48
CA ILE A 238 0.88 -7.37 11.91
C ILE A 238 2.18 -7.49 11.10
N ASN A 239 3.03 -8.44 11.49
CA ASN A 239 4.22 -8.81 10.74
C ASN A 239 3.88 -9.88 9.70
N SER A 240 4.47 -9.76 8.51
CA SER A 240 4.34 -10.72 7.42
C SER A 240 5.35 -11.85 7.51
#